data_e26e1544fdf681f8184325518d001775
#
_entry.id   e26e1544fdf681f8184325518d001775
#
_cell.length_a   1.000
_cell.length_b   1.000
_cell.length_c   1.000
_cell.angle_alpha   90.00
_cell.angle_beta   90.00
_cell.angle_gamma   90.00
#
_symmetry.space_group_name_H-M   'P 1'
#
loop_
_entity.id
_entity.type
_entity.pdbx_description
1 polymer ?
#
loop_
_entity_poly.entity_id
_entity_poly.type
_entity_poly.pdbx_seq_one_letter_code
_entity_poly.pdbx_strand_id
1 'polypeptide(L)'
;MSIRLRFLLAGFCIGLAELLPGISGATVALMFGIYKKLIECISKLKDLDLLVPLLLGMAVSVFGFSKLINFLFLNYTNLFEFFIGILMIFYGAYLLLSNIQKSKRKELFFFSLLFVISVAIGVAIGNLSGLDASVGTFPLVIYGFIAFSFLLIPGISGSAFLLAIGIYPLIIGSVACLLYTSDAADDDVR
;
A
#
# COMPACT_ATOMS: atom_id res chain seq x y z
N MET A 1 -0.88 -15.71 -22.17
CA MET A 1 -0.91 -15.85 -20.71
C MET A 1 -2.38 -15.99 -20.30
N SER A 2 -2.75 -17.04 -19.54
CA SER A 2 -4.13 -17.20 -19.09
C SER A 2 -4.54 -16.05 -18.17
N ILE A 3 -5.84 -15.71 -18.15
CA ILE A 3 -6.34 -14.61 -17.32
C ILE A 3 -6.07 -14.87 -15.82
N ARG A 4 -6.21 -16.12 -15.37
CA ARG A 4 -5.93 -16.51 -13.98
C ARG A 4 -4.47 -16.30 -13.59
N LEU A 5 -3.52 -16.65 -14.46
CA LEU A 5 -2.10 -16.41 -14.21
C LEU A 5 -1.79 -14.92 -14.16
N ARG A 6 -2.45 -14.11 -15.00
CA ARG A 6 -2.32 -12.66 -14.96
C ARG A 6 -2.81 -12.07 -13.64
N PHE A 7 -3.94 -12.57 -13.10
CA PHE A 7 -4.46 -12.16 -11.80
C PHE A 7 -3.54 -12.61 -10.66
N LEU A 8 -2.97 -13.80 -10.72
CA LEU A 8 -2.00 -14.29 -9.73
C LEU A 8 -0.75 -13.41 -9.67
N LEU A 9 -0.13 -13.13 -10.83
CA LEU A 9 1.06 -12.29 -10.91
C LEU A 9 0.77 -10.84 -10.51
N ALA A 10 -0.37 -10.31 -10.94
CA ALA A 10 -0.81 -8.99 -10.52
C ALA A 10 -1.04 -8.94 -9.00
N GLY A 11 -1.68 -9.97 -8.42
CA GLY A 11 -1.87 -10.08 -6.99
C GLY A 11 -0.54 -10.08 -6.23
N PHE A 12 0.44 -10.84 -6.68
CA PHE A 12 1.78 -10.85 -6.10
C PHE A 12 2.42 -9.45 -6.11
N CYS A 13 2.38 -8.76 -7.25
CA CYS A 13 2.93 -7.41 -7.35
C CYS A 13 2.13 -6.37 -6.54
N ILE A 14 0.79 -6.51 -6.47
CA ILE A 14 -0.06 -5.66 -5.64
C ILE A 14 0.30 -5.85 -4.16
N GLY A 15 0.43 -7.08 -3.69
CA GLY A 15 0.79 -7.35 -2.30
C GLY A 15 2.18 -6.81 -1.93
N LEU A 16 3.17 -6.90 -2.82
CA LEU A 16 4.47 -6.23 -2.63
C LEU A 16 4.32 -4.71 -2.57
N ALA A 17 3.50 -4.12 -3.44
CA ALA A 17 3.25 -2.68 -3.45
C ALA A 17 2.60 -2.20 -2.15
N GLU A 18 1.69 -2.97 -1.58
CA GLU A 18 1.04 -2.62 -0.30
C GLU A 18 1.98 -2.73 0.91
N LEU A 19 3.03 -3.56 0.83
CA LEU A 19 4.07 -3.59 1.86
C LEU A 19 5.00 -2.37 1.80
N LEU A 20 5.11 -1.70 0.65
CA LEU A 20 5.98 -0.55 0.46
C LEU A 20 5.15 0.74 0.48
N PRO A 21 5.35 1.62 1.49
CA PRO A 21 4.63 2.89 1.52
C PRO A 21 4.90 3.72 0.25
N GLY A 22 3.83 4.33 -0.28
CA GLY A 22 3.91 5.21 -1.45
C GLY A 22 3.63 4.56 -2.80
N ILE A 23 3.56 3.24 -2.88
CA ILE A 23 3.14 2.53 -4.09
C ILE A 23 1.69 2.09 -3.93
N SER A 24 0.84 2.44 -4.90
CA SER A 24 -0.59 2.09 -4.87
C SER A 24 -0.84 0.76 -5.59
N GLY A 25 -1.44 -0.21 -4.90
CA GLY A 25 -1.84 -1.48 -5.48
C GLY A 25 -2.83 -1.33 -6.65
N ALA A 26 -3.75 -0.36 -6.58
CA ALA A 26 -4.65 -0.05 -7.69
C ALA A 26 -3.89 0.43 -8.95
N THR A 27 -2.80 1.18 -8.76
CA THR A 27 -1.92 1.58 -9.88
C THR A 27 -1.23 0.36 -10.48
N VAL A 28 -0.76 -0.57 -9.67
CA VAL A 28 -0.19 -1.84 -10.14
C VAL A 28 -1.26 -2.64 -10.91
N ALA A 29 -2.49 -2.71 -10.41
CA ALA A 29 -3.61 -3.36 -11.13
C ALA A 29 -3.88 -2.71 -12.50
N LEU A 30 -3.75 -1.38 -12.60
CA LEU A 30 -3.83 -0.66 -13.89
C LEU A 30 -2.70 -1.06 -14.84
N MET A 31 -1.45 -1.13 -14.35
CA MET A 31 -0.29 -1.55 -15.16
C MET A 31 -0.46 -2.98 -15.70
N PHE A 32 -1.00 -3.88 -14.89
CA PHE A 32 -1.35 -5.23 -15.34
C PHE A 32 -2.60 -5.28 -16.24
N GLY A 33 -3.32 -4.15 -16.39
CA GLY A 33 -4.55 -4.06 -17.20
C GLY A 33 -5.71 -4.90 -16.64
N ILE A 34 -5.70 -5.20 -15.34
CA ILE A 34 -6.76 -5.96 -14.67
C ILE A 34 -7.72 -5.07 -13.87
N TYR A 35 -7.40 -3.80 -13.67
CA TYR A 35 -8.12 -2.90 -12.77
C TYR A 35 -9.63 -2.82 -13.07
N LYS A 36 -10.03 -2.62 -14.34
CA LYS A 36 -11.45 -2.56 -14.71
C LYS A 36 -12.18 -3.85 -14.36
N LYS A 37 -11.54 -5.00 -14.65
CA LYS A 37 -12.12 -6.32 -14.35
C LYS A 37 -12.18 -6.57 -12.85
N LEU A 38 -11.17 -6.14 -12.10
CA LEU A 38 -11.13 -6.21 -10.64
C LEU A 38 -12.29 -5.42 -10.01
N ILE A 39 -12.49 -4.15 -10.42
CA ILE A 39 -13.62 -3.34 -9.95
C ILE A 39 -14.96 -3.97 -10.33
N GLU A 40 -15.06 -4.55 -11.52
CA GLU A 40 -16.28 -5.24 -11.95
C GLU A 40 -16.56 -6.50 -11.13
N CYS A 41 -15.54 -7.31 -10.83
CA CYS A 41 -15.66 -8.48 -9.96
C CYS A 41 -16.17 -8.10 -8.57
N ILE A 42 -15.63 -7.03 -7.99
CA ILE A 42 -16.00 -6.58 -6.64
C ILE A 42 -17.39 -5.93 -6.63
N SER A 43 -17.68 -5.01 -7.57
CA SER A 43 -18.92 -4.23 -7.56
C SER A 43 -20.15 -5.03 -7.98
N LYS A 44 -19.99 -5.97 -8.92
CA LYS A 44 -21.09 -6.79 -9.44
C LYS A 44 -21.11 -8.20 -8.87
N LEU A 45 -20.14 -8.57 -8.03
CA LEU A 45 -19.94 -9.92 -7.48
C LEU A 45 -19.93 -11.02 -8.57
N LYS A 46 -19.35 -10.66 -9.73
CA LYS A 46 -19.21 -11.57 -10.88
C LYS A 46 -17.77 -12.04 -11.04
N ASP A 47 -17.59 -13.25 -11.62
CA ASP A 47 -16.28 -13.83 -11.89
C ASP A 47 -15.35 -13.85 -10.65
N LEU A 48 -15.92 -14.15 -9.48
CA LEU A 48 -15.20 -14.17 -8.18
C LEU A 48 -14.07 -15.20 -8.18
N ASP A 49 -14.11 -16.19 -9.07
CA ASP A 49 -13.03 -17.15 -9.28
C ASP A 49 -11.71 -16.50 -9.73
N LEU A 50 -11.74 -15.26 -10.27
CA LEU A 50 -10.54 -14.48 -10.57
C LEU A 50 -9.94 -13.81 -9.33
N LEU A 51 -10.74 -13.57 -8.29
CA LEU A 51 -10.25 -13.01 -7.03
C LEU A 51 -9.39 -14.02 -6.26
N VAL A 52 -9.67 -15.32 -6.41
CA VAL A 52 -8.90 -16.37 -5.71
C VAL A 52 -7.41 -16.32 -6.09
N PRO A 53 -7.00 -16.40 -7.38
CA PRO A 53 -5.60 -16.29 -7.74
C PRO A 53 -4.99 -14.92 -7.40
N LEU A 54 -5.76 -13.82 -7.45
CA LEU A 54 -5.31 -12.50 -7.03
C LEU A 54 -4.94 -12.51 -5.53
N LEU A 55 -5.88 -12.95 -4.68
CA LEU A 55 -5.69 -13.00 -3.22
C LEU A 55 -4.58 -13.96 -2.83
N LEU A 56 -4.44 -15.10 -3.51
CA LEU A 56 -3.32 -16.02 -3.30
C LEU A 56 -1.99 -15.35 -3.63
N GLY A 57 -1.89 -14.66 -4.76
CA GLY A 57 -0.71 -13.89 -5.12
C GLY A 57 -0.37 -12.83 -4.07
N MET A 58 -1.36 -12.06 -3.62
CA MET A 58 -1.19 -11.07 -2.56
C MET A 58 -0.74 -11.71 -1.25
N ALA A 59 -1.38 -12.81 -0.82
CA ALA A 59 -1.00 -13.50 0.41
C ALA A 59 0.44 -14.00 0.35
N VAL A 60 0.86 -14.64 -0.75
CA VAL A 60 2.23 -15.12 -0.94
C VAL A 60 3.24 -13.98 -0.83
N SER A 61 2.99 -12.83 -1.44
CA SER A 61 3.90 -11.69 -1.36
C SER A 61 3.89 -11.04 0.02
N VAL A 62 2.71 -10.78 0.60
CA VAL A 62 2.59 -10.13 1.90
C VAL A 62 3.24 -10.99 2.98
N PHE A 63 2.89 -12.26 3.10
CA PHE A 63 3.48 -13.13 4.10
C PHE A 63 4.95 -13.46 3.80
N GLY A 64 5.33 -13.66 2.53
CA GLY A 64 6.71 -13.97 2.16
C GLY A 64 7.69 -12.83 2.41
N PHE A 65 7.26 -11.57 2.25
CA PHE A 65 8.15 -10.41 2.35
C PHE A 65 7.94 -9.54 3.59
N SER A 66 6.88 -9.73 4.36
CA SER A 66 6.61 -8.95 5.57
C SER A 66 7.76 -8.98 6.58
N LYS A 67 8.38 -10.15 6.81
CA LYS A 67 9.55 -10.29 7.69
C LYS A 67 10.72 -9.45 7.21
N LEU A 68 11.01 -9.49 5.91
CA LEU A 68 12.10 -8.70 5.31
C LEU A 68 11.84 -7.21 5.45
N ILE A 69 10.63 -6.76 5.12
CA ILE A 69 10.26 -5.34 5.21
C ILE A 69 10.29 -4.87 6.66
N ASN A 70 9.74 -5.65 7.60
CA ASN A 70 9.80 -5.35 9.02
C ASN A 70 11.24 -5.27 9.54
N PHE A 71 12.11 -6.22 9.16
CA PHE A 71 13.53 -6.21 9.49
C PHE A 71 14.22 -4.94 8.98
N LEU A 72 13.99 -4.58 7.71
CA LEU A 72 14.57 -3.36 7.13
C LEU A 72 14.07 -2.10 7.84
N PHE A 73 12.78 -2.05 8.15
CA PHE A 73 12.19 -0.93 8.87
C PHE A 73 12.78 -0.79 10.28
N LEU A 74 12.91 -1.88 11.05
CA LEU A 74 13.40 -1.82 12.43
C LEU A 74 14.90 -1.56 12.53
N ASN A 75 15.72 -2.16 11.65
CA ASN A 75 17.18 -2.08 11.76
C ASN A 75 17.78 -0.94 10.93
N TYR A 76 17.09 -0.46 9.89
CA TYR A 76 17.56 0.56 8.96
C TYR A 76 16.52 1.64 8.73
N THR A 77 15.80 2.06 9.78
CA THR A 77 14.66 2.99 9.69
C THR A 77 14.97 4.23 8.84
N ASN A 78 16.04 4.96 9.16
CA ASN A 78 16.40 6.18 8.43
C ASN A 78 16.70 5.92 6.95
N LEU A 79 17.39 4.82 6.64
CA LEU A 79 17.71 4.45 5.26
C LEU A 79 16.45 4.01 4.52
N PHE A 80 15.58 3.26 5.17
CA PHE A 80 14.32 2.79 4.61
C PHE A 80 13.39 3.96 4.30
N GLU A 81 13.19 4.88 5.25
CA GLU A 81 12.37 6.08 5.07
C GLU A 81 12.92 7.00 3.99
N PHE A 82 14.25 7.19 3.95
CA PHE A 82 14.92 7.97 2.90
C PHE A 82 14.68 7.35 1.52
N PHE A 83 14.83 6.03 1.39
CA PHE A 83 14.60 5.32 0.13
C PHE A 83 13.14 5.42 -0.33
N ILE A 84 12.18 5.21 0.58
CA ILE A 84 10.76 5.39 0.30
C ILE A 84 10.44 6.84 -0.09
N GLY A 85 11.01 7.82 0.62
CA GLY A 85 10.84 9.24 0.30
C GLY A 85 11.32 9.57 -1.12
N ILE A 86 12.49 9.08 -1.51
CA ILE A 86 13.02 9.22 -2.88
C ILE A 86 12.07 8.58 -3.90
N LEU A 87 11.62 7.35 -3.67
CA LEU A 87 10.66 6.67 -4.56
C LEU A 87 9.38 7.48 -4.74
N MET A 88 8.82 8.02 -3.65
CA MET A 88 7.63 8.85 -3.69
C MET A 88 7.84 10.14 -4.49
N ILE A 89 9.00 10.81 -4.32
CA ILE A 89 9.35 12.01 -5.08
C ILE A 89 9.46 11.70 -6.57
N PHE A 90 10.21 10.65 -6.95
CA PHE A 90 10.36 10.26 -8.34
C PHE A 90 9.03 9.88 -8.99
N TYR A 91 8.21 9.09 -8.28
CA TYR A 91 6.90 8.70 -8.78
C TYR A 91 5.94 9.90 -8.92
N GLY A 92 5.92 10.78 -7.93
CA GLY A 92 5.15 12.02 -7.97
C GLY A 92 5.59 12.94 -9.11
N ALA A 93 6.90 13.12 -9.30
CA ALA A 93 7.45 13.88 -10.40
C ALA A 93 7.10 13.28 -11.77
N TYR A 94 7.19 11.95 -11.91
CA TYR A 94 6.76 11.24 -13.12
C TYR A 94 5.28 11.49 -13.45
N LEU A 95 4.39 11.39 -12.46
CA LEU A 95 2.96 11.67 -12.63
C LEU A 95 2.70 13.12 -13.02
N LEU A 96 3.37 14.07 -12.37
CA LEU A 96 3.27 15.49 -12.72
C LEU A 96 3.71 15.74 -14.15
N LEU A 97 4.90 15.30 -14.54
CA LEU A 97 5.42 15.50 -15.88
C LEU A 97 4.54 14.87 -16.96
N SER A 98 3.98 13.68 -16.71
CA SER A 98 3.10 12.99 -17.66
C SER A 98 1.76 13.70 -17.87
N ASN A 99 1.28 14.44 -16.86
CA ASN A 99 0.02 15.17 -16.89
C ASN A 99 0.17 16.62 -17.36
N ILE A 100 1.28 17.30 -17.04
CA ILE A 100 1.54 18.71 -17.45
C ILE A 100 1.47 18.86 -18.97
N GLN A 101 2.00 17.90 -19.74
CA GLN A 101 1.99 17.95 -21.20
C GLN A 101 0.58 17.89 -21.81
N LYS A 102 -0.42 17.45 -21.07
CA LYS A 102 -1.81 17.29 -21.54
C LYS A 102 -2.77 18.33 -20.94
N SER A 103 -2.32 19.14 -19.98
CA SER A 103 -3.18 19.95 -19.13
C SER A 103 -3.28 21.40 -19.62
N LYS A 104 -4.46 22.00 -19.49
CA LYS A 104 -4.70 23.42 -19.78
C LYS A 104 -4.18 24.27 -18.61
N ARG A 105 -3.84 25.55 -18.88
CA ARG A 105 -3.26 26.48 -17.89
C ARG A 105 -4.07 26.62 -16.59
N LYS A 106 -5.41 26.51 -16.66
CA LYS A 106 -6.28 26.53 -15.48
C LYS A 106 -6.16 25.28 -14.61
N GLU A 107 -5.98 24.13 -15.24
CA GLU A 107 -5.78 22.85 -14.56
C GLU A 107 -4.42 22.84 -13.84
N LEU A 108 -3.40 23.43 -14.45
CA LEU A 108 -2.07 23.55 -13.86
C LEU A 108 -2.09 24.35 -12.55
N PHE A 109 -2.84 25.47 -12.52
CA PHE A 109 -3.03 26.25 -11.30
C PHE A 109 -3.72 25.44 -10.20
N PHE A 110 -4.79 24.69 -10.57
CA PHE A 110 -5.48 23.82 -9.61
C PHE A 110 -4.59 22.71 -9.08
N PHE A 111 -3.78 22.08 -9.93
CA PHE A 111 -2.81 21.06 -9.51
C PHE A 111 -1.73 21.63 -8.60
N SER A 112 -1.21 22.84 -8.89
CA SER A 112 -0.23 23.50 -8.02
C SER A 112 -0.81 23.83 -6.64
N LEU A 113 -2.05 24.27 -6.59
CA LEU A 113 -2.76 24.56 -5.33
C LEU A 113 -2.95 23.26 -4.52
N LEU A 114 -3.42 22.18 -5.16
CA LEU A 114 -3.56 20.87 -4.51
C LEU A 114 -2.22 20.33 -4.00
N PHE A 115 -1.14 20.54 -4.74
CA PHE A 115 0.19 20.14 -4.32
C PHE A 115 0.62 20.89 -3.03
N VAL A 116 0.45 22.22 -2.99
CA VAL A 116 0.78 23.02 -1.80
C VAL A 116 -0.07 22.59 -0.60
N ILE A 117 -1.38 22.37 -0.80
CA ILE A 117 -2.27 21.89 0.26
C ILE A 117 -1.83 20.51 0.76
N SER A 118 -1.47 19.57 -0.14
CA SER A 118 -1.02 18.24 0.23
C SER A 118 0.28 18.27 1.03
N VAL A 119 1.23 19.13 0.64
CA VAL A 119 2.48 19.33 1.39
C VAL A 119 2.19 19.91 2.78
N ALA A 120 1.32 20.94 2.87
CA ALA A 120 0.94 21.54 4.16
C ALA A 120 0.28 20.53 5.09
N ILE A 121 -0.63 19.70 4.56
CA ILE A 121 -1.29 18.61 5.31
C ILE A 121 -0.24 17.57 5.74
N GLY A 122 0.68 17.17 4.86
CA GLY A 122 1.73 16.21 5.19
C GLY A 122 2.65 16.71 6.31
N VAL A 123 3.07 17.96 6.28
CA VAL A 123 3.87 18.59 7.34
C VAL A 123 3.08 18.69 8.65
N ALA A 124 1.79 19.06 8.58
CA ALA A 124 0.94 19.12 9.76
C ALA A 124 0.76 17.74 10.43
N ILE A 125 0.51 16.70 9.64
CA ILE A 125 0.41 15.31 10.14
C ILE A 125 1.75 14.84 10.70
N GLY A 126 2.88 15.12 10.03
CA GLY A 126 4.21 14.75 10.49
C GLY A 126 4.56 15.36 11.85
N ASN A 127 4.08 16.59 12.13
CA ASN A 127 4.24 17.22 13.44
C ASN A 127 3.29 16.66 14.52
N LEU A 128 2.21 15.98 14.12
CA LEU A 128 1.26 15.33 15.03
C LEU A 128 1.62 13.87 15.33
N SER A 129 2.53 13.26 14.58
CA SER A 129 2.95 11.86 14.70
C SER A 129 3.84 11.58 15.92
N GLY A 130 3.47 12.13 17.07
CA GLY A 130 3.89 11.68 18.39
C GLY A 130 2.80 10.85 19.06
N LEU A 131 1.91 10.23 18.30
CA LEU A 131 0.89 9.35 18.87
C LEU A 131 1.56 8.09 19.38
N ASP A 132 1.61 8.00 20.71
CA ASP A 132 2.08 6.82 21.44
C ASP A 132 1.46 5.55 20.86
N ALA A 133 2.27 4.50 20.74
CA ALA A 133 1.91 3.19 20.19
C ALA A 133 0.81 2.41 20.93
N SER A 134 0.07 3.06 21.83
CA SER A 134 -1.08 2.51 22.56
C SER A 134 -2.40 2.71 21.82
N VAL A 135 -2.41 2.48 20.51
CA VAL A 135 -3.65 2.54 19.73
C VAL A 135 -4.49 1.30 20.08
N GLY A 136 -5.65 1.51 20.68
CA GLY A 136 -6.57 0.42 20.98
C GLY A 136 -7.01 -0.34 19.72
N THR A 137 -7.50 -1.57 19.90
CA THR A 137 -7.91 -2.44 18.78
C THR A 137 -8.98 -1.80 17.87
N PHE A 138 -9.92 -1.06 18.44
CA PHE A 138 -11.00 -0.46 17.67
C PHE A 138 -10.55 0.62 16.68
N PRO A 139 -9.73 1.64 17.06
CA PRO A 139 -9.16 2.58 16.10
C PRO A 139 -8.31 1.88 15.03
N LEU A 140 -7.56 0.83 15.39
CA LEU A 140 -6.74 0.08 14.44
C LEU A 140 -7.57 -0.54 13.31
N VAL A 141 -8.74 -1.09 13.64
CA VAL A 141 -9.68 -1.63 12.64
C VAL A 141 -10.19 -0.53 11.71
N ILE A 142 -10.51 0.65 12.25
CA ILE A 142 -10.97 1.79 11.45
C ILE A 142 -9.88 2.24 10.47
N TYR A 143 -8.66 2.44 10.96
CA TYR A 143 -7.53 2.85 10.12
C TYR A 143 -7.18 1.81 9.06
N GLY A 144 -7.24 0.52 9.41
CA GLY A 144 -7.08 -0.58 8.46
C GLY A 144 -8.17 -0.57 7.38
N PHE A 145 -9.43 -0.31 7.75
CA PHE A 145 -10.53 -0.21 6.79
C PHE A 145 -10.36 0.99 5.83
N ILE A 146 -9.94 2.15 6.36
CA ILE A 146 -9.66 3.33 5.55
C ILE A 146 -8.49 3.04 4.59
N ALA A 147 -7.39 2.47 5.08
CA ALA A 147 -6.24 2.11 4.27
C ALA A 147 -6.61 1.09 3.17
N PHE A 148 -7.43 0.10 3.50
CA PHE A 148 -7.94 -0.88 2.53
C PHE A 148 -8.82 -0.24 1.45
N SER A 149 -9.61 0.78 1.80
CA SER A 149 -10.43 1.50 0.84
C SER A 149 -9.58 2.20 -0.23
N PHE A 150 -8.37 2.64 0.11
CA PHE A 150 -7.42 3.23 -0.83
C PHE A 150 -6.87 2.23 -1.85
N LEU A 151 -6.90 0.92 -1.55
CA LEU A 151 -6.55 -0.13 -2.52
C LEU A 151 -7.40 -0.07 -3.80
N LEU A 152 -8.61 0.49 -3.72
CA LEU A 152 -9.51 0.62 -4.86
C LEU A 152 -9.30 1.93 -5.64
N ILE A 153 -8.51 2.88 -5.11
CA ILE A 153 -8.33 4.21 -5.73
C ILE A 153 -6.91 4.31 -6.30
N PRO A 154 -6.75 4.35 -7.64
CA PRO A 154 -5.44 4.51 -8.25
C PRO A 154 -4.76 5.82 -7.84
N GLY A 155 -3.48 5.75 -7.51
CA GLY A 155 -2.69 6.92 -7.13
C GLY A 155 -2.70 7.24 -5.63
N ILE A 156 -3.52 6.56 -4.82
CA ILE A 156 -3.50 6.69 -3.36
C ILE A 156 -2.95 5.38 -2.78
N SER A 157 -1.98 5.48 -1.86
CA SER A 157 -1.38 4.34 -1.18
C SER A 157 -1.91 4.20 0.24
N GLY A 158 -2.50 3.05 0.56
CA GLY A 158 -2.98 2.73 1.90
C GLY A 158 -1.85 2.61 2.90
N SER A 159 -0.74 1.99 2.52
CA SER A 159 0.45 1.86 3.37
C SER A 159 1.15 3.20 3.64
N ALA A 160 1.13 4.13 2.66
CA ALA A 160 1.62 5.50 2.90
C ALA A 160 0.73 6.27 3.89
N PHE A 161 -0.59 6.08 3.83
CA PHE A 161 -1.51 6.63 4.82
C PHE A 161 -1.21 6.09 6.22
N LEU A 162 -1.01 4.77 6.37
CA LEU A 162 -0.67 4.15 7.66
C LEU A 162 0.69 4.64 8.19
N LEU A 163 1.65 4.88 7.30
CA LEU A 163 2.94 5.46 7.66
C LEU A 163 2.77 6.91 8.14
N ALA A 164 1.99 7.72 7.45
CA ALA A 164 1.74 9.11 7.79
C ALA A 164 1.10 9.29 9.19
N ILE A 165 0.22 8.37 9.59
CA ILE A 165 -0.40 8.36 10.92
C ILE A 165 0.40 7.58 11.98
N GLY A 166 1.59 7.06 11.64
CA GLY A 166 2.50 6.39 12.57
C GLY A 166 2.12 4.94 12.92
N ILE A 167 1.13 4.34 12.26
CA ILE A 167 0.62 2.99 12.57
C ILE A 167 1.25 1.90 11.69
N TYR A 168 1.92 2.27 10.60
CA TYR A 168 2.54 1.32 9.69
C TYR A 168 3.47 0.30 10.39
N PRO A 169 4.38 0.69 11.33
CA PRO A 169 5.26 -0.26 12.01
C PRO A 169 4.49 -1.31 12.81
N LEU A 170 3.40 -0.91 13.45
CA LEU A 170 2.55 -1.80 14.22
C LEU A 170 1.89 -2.86 13.32
N ILE A 171 1.38 -2.44 12.17
CA ILE A 171 0.70 -3.36 11.23
C ILE A 171 1.70 -4.31 10.59
N ILE A 172 2.83 -3.81 10.06
CA ILE A 172 3.82 -4.69 9.42
C ILE A 172 4.45 -5.65 10.41
N GLY A 173 4.70 -5.22 11.64
CA GLY A 173 5.17 -6.06 12.74
C GLY A 173 4.17 -7.16 13.09
N SER A 174 2.88 -6.83 13.19
CA SER A 174 1.81 -7.81 13.47
C SER A 174 1.69 -8.84 12.35
N VAL A 175 1.75 -8.43 11.09
CA VAL A 175 1.73 -9.34 9.93
C VAL A 175 2.96 -10.27 9.93
N ALA A 176 4.14 -9.72 10.25
CA ALA A 176 5.37 -10.51 10.37
C ALA A 176 5.29 -11.52 11.53
N CYS A 177 4.68 -11.14 12.65
CA CYS A 177 4.51 -12.00 13.84
C CYS A 177 3.49 -13.13 13.61
N LEU A 178 2.47 -12.94 12.78
CA LEU A 178 1.52 -14.03 12.44
C LEU A 178 2.23 -15.27 11.86
N LEU A 179 3.38 -15.09 11.24
CA LEU A 179 4.22 -16.20 10.77
C LEU A 179 5.05 -16.87 11.88
N TYR A 180 5.24 -16.20 13.01
CA TYR A 180 6.01 -16.75 14.15
C TYR A 180 5.19 -17.73 14.98
N THR A 181 3.88 -17.51 15.09
CA THR A 181 3.00 -18.37 15.87
C THR A 181 2.76 -19.75 15.21
N SER A 182 2.96 -19.85 13.90
CA SER A 182 2.88 -21.15 13.20
C SER A 182 4.16 -21.99 13.37
N ASP A 183 5.34 -21.33 13.44
CA ASP A 183 6.62 -22.04 13.62
C ASP A 183 6.82 -22.52 15.07
N ALA A 184 6.32 -21.75 16.05
CA ALA A 184 6.39 -22.12 17.48
C ALA A 184 5.44 -23.27 17.86
N ALA A 185 4.33 -23.44 17.13
CA ALA A 185 3.41 -24.54 17.36
C ALA A 185 3.95 -25.90 16.88
N ASP A 186 4.91 -25.92 15.94
CA ASP A 186 5.55 -27.14 15.44
C ASP A 186 6.74 -27.59 16.33
N ASP A 187 7.34 -26.69 17.11
CA ASP A 187 8.45 -27.04 18.02
C ASP A 187 7.98 -27.63 19.36
N ASP A 188 6.72 -27.37 19.77
CA ASP A 188 6.12 -27.96 20.98
C ASP A 188 5.58 -29.38 20.80
N VAL A 189 5.66 -29.93 19.59
CA VAL A 189 5.14 -31.28 19.25
C VAL A 189 6.28 -32.30 18.96
N ARG A 190 7.54 -31.94 19.25
CA ARG A 190 8.70 -32.85 19.17
C ARG A 190 9.30 -33.13 20.55
#